data_2076eb4888d9260bb6b67d4c755deb86
#
_entry.id   2076eb4888d9260bb6b67d4c755deb86
#
_cell.length_a   1.000
_cell.length_b   1.000
_cell.length_c   1.000
_cell.angle_alpha   90.00
_cell.angle_beta   90.00
_cell.angle_gamma   90.00
#
_symmetry.space_group_name_H-M   'P 1'
#
loop_
_entity.id
_entity.type
_entity.pdbx_description
1 polymer ?
#
loop_
_entity_poly.entity_id
_entity_poly.type
_entity_poly.pdbx_seq_one_letter_code
_entity_poly.pdbx_strand_id
1 'polypeptide(L)'
;MGKYFGTDGFRGEAGITLTSDHAYKVGRFLGWYYNALRERNGDTEPARIVIGKDTRRSSYMFEYSLVAGLTASGADAYLLHVTTTPSVAYIARVDDFDCGIMISASHNPYYDNGIKLIDCYGEKMPGPHWGQTPNVVNLAST
;
A
#
# COMPACT_ATOMS: atom_id res chain seq x y z
N MET A 1 -15.57 7.26 5.31
CA MET A 1 -14.23 7.24 4.81
C MET A 1 -13.24 6.96 5.90
N GLY A 2 -12.18 6.37 5.55
CA GLY A 2 -11.27 5.83 6.52
C GLY A 2 -10.74 6.81 7.56
N LYS A 3 -10.68 6.37 8.78
CA LYS A 3 -10.11 7.09 9.89
C LYS A 3 -8.64 7.40 9.67
N TYR A 4 -7.93 6.51 8.98
CA TYR A 4 -6.49 6.60 8.76
C TYR A 4 -6.11 7.01 7.34
N PHE A 5 -7.05 7.05 6.42
CA PHE A 5 -6.77 7.26 5.02
C PHE A 5 -7.31 8.60 4.54
N GLY A 6 -6.40 9.54 4.25
CA GLY A 6 -6.73 10.84 3.69
C GLY A 6 -6.41 10.91 2.20
N THR A 7 -6.39 12.12 1.65
CA THR A 7 -6.08 12.35 0.23
C THR A 7 -4.67 11.90 -0.13
N ASP A 8 -3.74 11.88 0.82
CA ASP A 8 -2.35 11.49 0.62
C ASP A 8 -2.03 10.10 1.19
N GLY A 9 -3.05 9.28 1.41
CA GLY A 9 -2.89 7.96 1.98
C GLY A 9 -2.81 7.98 3.50
N PHE A 10 -2.13 6.98 4.06
CA PHE A 10 -1.89 6.90 5.50
C PHE A 10 -0.65 7.68 5.86
N ARG A 11 -0.77 8.63 6.78
CA ARG A 11 0.36 9.41 7.26
C ARG A 11 0.34 9.49 8.77
N GLY A 12 1.53 9.61 9.36
CA GLY A 12 1.65 9.81 10.79
C GLY A 12 3.09 9.69 11.25
N GLU A 13 3.29 9.88 12.55
CA GLU A 13 4.61 9.70 13.16
C GLU A 13 4.90 8.19 13.23
N ALA A 14 6.03 7.81 12.65
CA ALA A 14 6.39 6.40 12.50
C ALA A 14 6.55 5.73 13.87
N GLY A 15 5.86 4.62 14.05
CA GLY A 15 5.90 3.85 15.28
C GLY A 15 5.00 4.40 16.40
N ILE A 16 4.38 5.56 16.20
CA ILE A 16 3.51 6.19 17.20
C ILE A 16 2.06 6.19 16.71
N THR A 17 1.77 6.98 15.67
CA THR A 17 0.43 7.07 15.10
C THR A 17 0.26 6.23 13.84
N LEU A 18 1.37 5.99 13.12
CA LEU A 18 1.41 5.06 12.00
C LEU A 18 2.38 3.94 12.36
N THR A 19 1.87 2.75 12.61
CA THR A 19 2.65 1.64 13.18
C THR A 19 2.87 0.53 12.17
N SER A 20 3.77 -0.40 12.51
CA SER A 20 3.98 -1.61 11.71
C SER A 20 2.72 -2.47 11.64
N ASP A 21 1.89 -2.45 12.69
CA ASP A 21 0.63 -3.18 12.68
C ASP A 21 -0.34 -2.60 11.65
N HIS A 22 -0.40 -1.26 11.53
CA HIS A 22 -1.19 -0.63 10.48
C HIS A 22 -0.72 -1.07 9.09
N ALA A 23 0.58 -1.04 8.86
CA ALA A 23 1.14 -1.45 7.56
C ALA A 23 0.86 -2.91 7.27
N TYR A 24 1.01 -3.79 8.28
CA TYR A 24 0.70 -5.20 8.11
C TYR A 24 -0.76 -5.40 7.69
N LYS A 25 -1.67 -4.71 8.35
CA LYS A 25 -3.11 -4.82 8.06
C LYS A 25 -3.45 -4.28 6.67
N VAL A 26 -2.81 -3.20 6.26
CA VAL A 26 -2.97 -2.69 4.90
C VAL A 26 -2.52 -3.74 3.88
N GLY A 27 -1.38 -4.37 4.11
CA GLY A 27 -0.88 -5.44 3.24
C GLY A 27 -1.84 -6.63 3.20
N ARG A 28 -2.35 -7.05 4.36
CA ARG A 28 -3.33 -8.14 4.43
C ARG A 28 -4.57 -7.83 3.61
N PHE A 29 -5.10 -6.61 3.76
CA PHE A 29 -6.29 -6.20 3.02
C PHE A 29 -6.01 -6.16 1.51
N LEU A 30 -4.92 -5.53 1.09
CA LEU A 30 -4.62 -5.40 -0.33
C LEU A 30 -4.41 -6.76 -0.98
N GLY A 31 -3.70 -7.66 -0.32
CA GLY A 31 -3.50 -9.02 -0.84
C GLY A 31 -4.82 -9.76 -0.99
N TRP A 32 -5.66 -9.70 0.02
CA TRP A 32 -6.98 -10.31 -0.03
C TRP A 32 -7.85 -9.71 -1.13
N TYR A 33 -7.90 -8.37 -1.19
CA TYR A 33 -8.79 -7.67 -2.12
C TYR A 33 -8.42 -7.96 -3.57
N TYR A 34 -7.14 -7.84 -3.92
CA TYR A 34 -6.74 -8.01 -5.30
C TYR A 34 -6.72 -9.47 -5.72
N ASN A 35 -6.46 -10.41 -4.83
CA ASN A 35 -6.63 -11.83 -5.12
C ASN A 35 -8.09 -12.17 -5.38
N ALA A 36 -9.01 -11.63 -4.57
CA ALA A 36 -10.43 -11.85 -4.76
C ALA A 36 -10.91 -11.26 -6.10
N LEU A 37 -10.39 -10.09 -6.46
CA LEU A 37 -10.73 -9.43 -7.71
C LEU A 37 -10.25 -10.23 -8.91
N ARG A 38 -9.03 -10.75 -8.87
CA ARG A 38 -8.51 -11.63 -9.92
C ARG A 38 -9.34 -12.90 -10.05
N GLU A 39 -9.66 -13.52 -8.93
CA GLU A 39 -10.46 -14.75 -8.92
C GLU A 39 -11.84 -14.52 -9.52
N ARG A 40 -12.47 -13.37 -9.21
CA ARG A 40 -13.76 -13.01 -9.79
C ARG A 40 -13.68 -12.90 -11.32
N ASN A 41 -12.53 -12.50 -11.84
CA ASN A 41 -12.30 -12.36 -13.27
C ASN A 41 -11.73 -13.63 -13.91
N GLY A 42 -11.71 -14.74 -13.18
CA GLY A 42 -11.25 -16.02 -13.69
C GLY A 42 -9.74 -16.22 -13.69
N ASP A 43 -9.00 -15.36 -13.00
CA ASP A 43 -7.55 -15.41 -12.94
C ASP A 43 -7.13 -16.05 -11.61
N THR A 44 -6.40 -17.14 -11.65
CA THR A 44 -5.94 -17.87 -10.46
C THR A 44 -4.52 -17.50 -10.04
N GLU A 45 -3.85 -16.64 -10.82
CA GLU A 45 -2.51 -16.20 -10.44
C GLU A 45 -2.57 -15.24 -9.25
N PRO A 46 -1.53 -15.22 -8.39
CA PRO A 46 -1.50 -14.29 -7.27
C PRO A 46 -1.50 -12.85 -7.73
N ALA A 47 -2.11 -11.98 -6.94
CA ALA A 47 -2.04 -10.54 -7.18
C ALA A 47 -0.59 -10.08 -7.07
N ARG A 48 -0.24 -9.08 -7.88
CA ARG A 48 1.12 -8.53 -7.95
C ARG A 48 1.08 -7.08 -7.49
N ILE A 49 1.81 -6.81 -6.42
CA ILE A 49 1.87 -5.46 -5.84
C ILE A 49 3.32 -5.00 -5.80
N VAL A 50 3.58 -3.80 -6.33
CA VAL A 50 4.92 -3.22 -6.37
C VAL A 50 5.04 -2.17 -5.26
N ILE A 51 6.17 -2.17 -4.56
CA ILE A 51 6.42 -1.29 -3.42
C ILE A 51 7.70 -0.51 -3.64
N GLY A 52 7.61 0.82 -3.51
CA GLY A 52 8.78 1.69 -3.45
C GLY A 52 8.81 2.42 -2.12
N LYS A 53 9.96 2.96 -1.77
CA LYS A 53 10.13 3.73 -0.54
C LYS A 53 11.11 4.87 -0.74
N ASP A 54 11.02 5.89 0.12
CA ASP A 54 12.00 6.94 0.19
C ASP A 54 13.15 6.52 1.13
N THR A 55 14.04 7.46 1.45
CA THR A 55 15.25 7.17 2.22
C THR A 55 15.03 7.17 3.73
N ARG A 56 13.81 7.42 4.22
CA ARG A 56 13.55 7.45 5.66
C ARG A 56 13.85 6.11 6.29
N ARG A 57 14.45 6.13 7.48
CA ARG A 57 14.78 4.90 8.21
C ARG A 57 13.54 4.05 8.47
N SER A 58 12.44 4.68 8.87
CA SER A 58 11.20 3.97 9.16
C SER A 58 10.58 3.30 7.93
N SER A 59 10.99 3.70 6.73
CA SER A 59 10.47 3.09 5.51
C SER A 59 10.78 1.60 5.43
N TYR A 60 11.89 1.15 6.00
CA TYR A 60 12.21 -0.28 6.06
C TYR A 60 11.19 -1.03 6.90
N MET A 61 10.82 -0.49 8.06
CA MET A 61 9.82 -1.11 8.93
C MET A 61 8.49 -1.28 8.19
N PHE A 62 8.04 -0.24 7.51
CA PHE A 62 6.78 -0.27 6.78
C PHE A 62 6.85 -1.20 5.56
N GLU A 63 7.98 -1.19 4.86
CA GLU A 63 8.17 -2.08 3.71
C GLU A 63 8.04 -3.54 4.13
N TYR A 64 8.75 -3.95 5.18
CA TYR A 64 8.71 -5.34 5.64
C TYR A 64 7.34 -5.71 6.19
N SER A 65 6.67 -4.80 6.87
CA SER A 65 5.32 -5.05 7.40
C SER A 65 4.31 -5.22 6.28
N LEU A 66 4.41 -4.41 5.23
CA LEU A 66 3.55 -4.54 4.04
C LEU A 66 3.80 -5.87 3.34
N VAL A 67 5.07 -6.24 3.16
CA VAL A 67 5.43 -7.51 2.53
C VAL A 67 4.85 -8.68 3.31
N ALA A 68 4.98 -8.64 4.64
CA ALA A 68 4.43 -9.71 5.50
C ALA A 68 2.91 -9.82 5.32
N GLY A 69 2.21 -8.69 5.30
CA GLY A 69 0.75 -8.69 5.12
C GLY A 69 0.33 -9.19 3.74
N LEU A 70 0.99 -8.72 2.70
CA LEU A 70 0.70 -9.13 1.33
C LEU A 70 0.91 -10.63 1.14
N THR A 71 2.06 -11.14 1.56
CA THR A 71 2.40 -12.55 1.38
C THR A 71 1.55 -13.45 2.28
N ALA A 72 1.19 -12.99 3.48
CA ALA A 72 0.27 -13.72 4.34
C ALA A 72 -1.11 -13.88 3.71
N SER A 73 -1.50 -12.99 2.81
CA SER A 73 -2.77 -13.07 2.09
C SER A 73 -2.64 -13.71 0.72
N GLY A 74 -1.46 -14.24 0.38
CA GLY A 74 -1.25 -14.98 -0.87
C GLY A 74 -0.91 -14.11 -2.07
N ALA A 75 -0.60 -12.83 -1.88
CA ALA A 75 -0.17 -11.96 -2.97
C ALA A 75 1.35 -11.96 -3.08
N ASP A 76 1.86 -11.57 -4.26
CA ASP A 76 3.28 -11.39 -4.49
C ASP A 76 3.65 -9.91 -4.31
N ALA A 77 4.73 -9.67 -3.58
CA ALA A 77 5.25 -8.32 -3.35
C ALA A 77 6.55 -8.15 -4.15
N TYR A 78 6.62 -7.05 -4.90
CA TYR A 78 7.80 -6.71 -5.71
C TYR A 78 8.41 -5.43 -5.19
N LEU A 79 9.66 -5.48 -4.76
CA LEU A 79 10.32 -4.37 -4.08
C LEU A 79 11.22 -3.59 -5.04
N LEU A 80 10.93 -2.30 -5.20
CA LEU A 80 11.81 -1.40 -5.97
C LEU A 80 12.86 -0.76 -5.08
N HIS A 81 12.72 -0.92 -3.76
CA HIS A 81 13.59 -0.28 -2.76
C HIS A 81 13.50 1.24 -2.84
N VAL A 82 14.60 1.96 -2.70
CA VAL A 82 14.57 3.42 -2.69
C VAL A 82 14.31 3.93 -4.10
N THR A 83 13.21 4.65 -4.26
CA THR A 83 12.77 5.16 -5.57
C THR A 83 11.85 6.36 -5.36
N THR A 84 11.23 6.84 -6.44
CA THR A 84 10.32 7.99 -6.42
C THR A 84 8.89 7.53 -6.64
N THR A 85 7.93 8.36 -6.21
CA THR A 85 6.51 8.08 -6.46
C THR A 85 6.21 7.95 -7.97
N PRO A 86 6.69 8.83 -8.85
CA PRO A 86 6.47 8.66 -10.29
C PRO A 86 7.01 7.34 -10.85
N SER A 87 8.14 6.84 -10.32
CA SER A 87 8.68 5.56 -10.75
C SER A 87 7.77 4.40 -10.39
N VAL A 88 7.22 4.40 -9.17
CA VAL A 88 6.27 3.36 -8.76
C VAL A 88 5.02 3.42 -9.64
N ALA A 89 4.49 4.61 -9.87
CA ALA A 89 3.31 4.78 -10.71
C ALA A 89 3.54 4.27 -12.14
N TYR A 90 4.70 4.59 -12.70
CA TYR A 90 5.06 4.13 -14.03
C TYR A 90 5.15 2.61 -14.12
N ILE A 91 5.86 1.99 -13.17
CA ILE A 91 6.03 0.53 -13.14
C ILE A 91 4.68 -0.16 -12.93
N ALA A 92 3.84 0.37 -12.03
CA ALA A 92 2.52 -0.22 -11.77
C ALA A 92 1.69 -0.29 -13.06
N ARG A 93 1.79 0.75 -13.88
CA ARG A 93 1.03 0.82 -15.12
C ARG A 93 1.58 -0.05 -16.23
N VAL A 94 2.91 -0.04 -16.44
CA VAL A 94 3.49 -0.69 -17.63
C VAL A 94 3.77 -2.17 -17.43
N ASP A 95 3.95 -2.63 -16.21
CA ASP A 95 4.28 -4.02 -15.91
C ASP A 95 3.12 -4.82 -15.35
N ASP A 96 1.90 -4.32 -15.51
CA ASP A 96 0.68 -5.04 -15.15
C ASP A 96 0.58 -5.42 -13.67
N PHE A 97 0.92 -4.48 -12.79
CA PHE A 97 0.69 -4.68 -11.36
C PHE A 97 -0.75 -4.35 -11.02
N ASP A 98 -1.30 -5.05 -10.02
CA ASP A 98 -2.65 -4.75 -9.53
C ASP A 98 -2.67 -3.45 -8.76
N CYS A 99 -1.59 -3.15 -8.05
CA CYS A 99 -1.50 -1.99 -7.18
C CYS A 99 -0.03 -1.63 -6.97
N GLY A 100 0.21 -0.36 -6.74
CA GLY A 100 1.51 0.13 -6.30
C GLY A 100 1.40 0.75 -4.92
N ILE A 101 2.47 0.70 -4.16
CA ILE A 101 2.56 1.30 -2.84
C ILE A 101 3.82 2.16 -2.79
N MET A 102 3.68 3.40 -2.35
CA MET A 102 4.85 4.25 -2.10
C MET A 102 4.91 4.62 -0.63
N ILE A 103 6.01 4.32 0.01
CA ILE A 103 6.25 4.63 1.42
C ILE A 103 7.00 5.94 1.49
N SER A 104 6.27 7.02 1.78
CA SER A 104 6.83 8.37 1.85
C SER A 104 5.82 9.33 2.47
N ALA A 105 6.29 10.30 3.20
CA ALA A 105 5.47 11.41 3.68
C ALA A 105 5.86 12.71 3.00
N SER A 106 6.52 12.66 1.86
CA SER A 106 6.91 13.82 1.04
C SER A 106 7.71 14.86 1.84
N HIS A 107 7.08 16.01 2.12
CA HIS A 107 7.73 17.13 2.79
C HIS A 107 7.62 17.10 4.32
N ASN A 108 6.96 16.09 4.87
CA ASN A 108 6.81 15.97 6.32
C ASN A 108 8.18 15.77 7.01
N PRO A 109 8.31 16.10 8.30
CA PRO A 109 9.56 15.86 9.03
C PRO A 109 10.03 14.39 8.93
N TYR A 110 11.31 14.18 9.18
CA TYR A 110 11.93 12.86 8.99
C TYR A 110 11.31 11.77 9.88
N TYR A 111 10.73 12.13 11.02
CA TYR A 111 10.11 11.17 11.93
C TYR A 111 8.71 10.74 11.50
N ASP A 112 8.13 11.44 10.55
CA ASP A 112 6.86 11.04 9.95
C ASP A 112 7.10 10.08 8.79
N ASN A 113 6.07 9.34 8.44
CA ASN A 113 6.07 8.55 7.22
C ASN A 113 4.64 8.41 6.71
N GLY A 114 4.48 7.75 5.59
CA GLY A 114 3.17 7.55 4.99
C GLY A 114 3.16 6.39 4.03
N ILE A 115 1.96 5.87 3.80
CA ILE A 115 1.72 4.79 2.85
C ILE A 115 0.72 5.30 1.82
N LYS A 116 1.17 5.44 0.58
CA LYS A 116 0.34 5.92 -0.52
C LYS A 116 0.01 4.75 -1.44
N LEU A 117 -1.24 4.64 -1.84
CA LEU A 117 -1.70 3.57 -2.72
C LEU A 117 -1.91 4.12 -4.12
N ILE A 118 -1.46 3.35 -5.10
CA ILE A 118 -1.48 3.72 -6.52
C ILE A 118 -2.19 2.59 -7.26
N ASP A 119 -3.17 2.92 -8.09
CA ASP A 119 -3.94 1.90 -8.81
C ASP A 119 -3.17 1.34 -10.01
N CYS A 120 -3.78 0.38 -10.71
CA CYS A 120 -3.15 -0.28 -11.86
C CYS A 120 -2.94 0.65 -13.06
N TYR A 121 -3.52 1.85 -13.05
CA TYR A 121 -3.29 2.85 -14.09
C TYR A 121 -2.17 3.82 -13.71
N GLY A 122 -1.55 3.61 -12.55
CA GLY A 122 -0.48 4.49 -12.08
C GLY A 122 -0.99 5.76 -11.41
N GLU A 123 -2.25 5.81 -11.02
CA GLU A 123 -2.85 6.97 -10.39
C GLU A 123 -3.05 6.74 -8.89
N LYS A 124 -2.95 7.83 -8.12
CA LYS A 124 -3.19 7.77 -6.69
C LYS A 124 -4.63 7.39 -6.43
N MET A 125 -4.84 6.42 -5.55
CA MET A 125 -6.19 5.99 -5.19
C MET A 125 -6.89 7.05 -4.36
N PRO A 126 -8.08 7.52 -4.78
CA PRO A 126 -8.82 8.52 -4.01
C PRO A 126 -9.52 7.89 -2.82
N GLY A 127 -9.78 8.71 -1.79
CA GLY A 127 -10.48 8.26 -0.61
C GLY A 127 -11.84 7.62 -0.87
N PRO A 128 -12.69 8.20 -1.75
CA PRO A 128 -13.98 7.57 -2.05
C PRO A 128 -13.88 6.16 -2.61
N HIS A 129 -12.77 5.87 -3.28
CA HIS A 129 -12.50 4.53 -3.79
C HIS A 129 -12.49 3.50 -2.64
N TRP A 130 -11.93 3.89 -1.53
CA TRP A 130 -11.85 3.04 -0.33
C TRP A 130 -13.19 2.98 0.40
N GLY A 131 -13.99 4.03 0.30
CA GLY A 131 -15.32 4.04 0.89
C GLY A 131 -16.25 3.00 0.32
N GLN A 132 -15.95 2.49 -0.86
CA GLN A 132 -16.72 1.44 -1.52
C GLN A 132 -16.29 0.03 -1.12
N THR A 133 -15.25 -0.09 -0.31
CA THR A 133 -14.74 -1.37 0.18
C THR A 133 -14.69 -1.32 1.71
N PRO A 134 -15.80 -1.63 2.37
CA PRO A 134 -15.92 -1.36 3.82
C PRO A 134 -14.86 -2.04 4.69
N ASN A 135 -14.30 -3.12 4.22
CA ASN A 135 -13.33 -3.86 5.03
C ASN A 135 -11.99 -3.12 5.23
N VAL A 136 -11.70 -2.14 4.39
CA VAL A 136 -10.46 -1.35 4.53
C VAL A 136 -10.40 -0.66 5.90
N VAL A 137 -11.48 0.05 6.23
CA VAL A 137 -11.54 0.79 7.49
C VAL A 137 -11.43 -0.15 8.68
N ASN A 138 -12.12 -1.28 8.62
CA ASN A 138 -12.09 -2.24 9.72
C ASN A 138 -10.70 -2.80 9.94
N LEU A 139 -10.00 -3.17 8.88
CA LEU A 139 -8.65 -3.71 8.98
C LEU A 139 -7.66 -2.66 9.49
N ALA A 140 -7.78 -1.43 9.02
CA ALA A 140 -6.89 -0.36 9.44
C ALA A 140 -7.19 0.10 10.87
N SER A 141 -8.43 -0.05 11.35
CA SER A 141 -8.85 0.41 12.68
C SER A 141 -8.54 -0.59 13.78
N THR A 142 -8.43 -1.84 13.43
CA THR A 142 -8.20 -2.91 14.41
C THR A 142 -6.73 -3.23 14.51
#